data_4141155a6e041211a6b5222e2a5f7b6b
#
_entry.id   4141155a6e041211a6b5222e2a5f7b6b
#
_cell.length_a   1.000
_cell.length_b   1.000
_cell.length_c   1.000
_cell.angle_alpha   90.00
_cell.angle_beta   90.00
_cell.angle_gamma   90.00
#
_symmetry.space_group_name_H-M   'P 1'
#
loop_
_entity.id
_entity.type
_entity.pdbx_description
1 polymer ?
#
loop_
_entity_poly.entity_id
_entity_poly.type
_entity_poly.pdbx_seq_one_letter_code
_entity_poly.pdbx_strand_id
1 'polypeptide(L)'
;GSIQVLSTPGHTLGHQSLKIKLASGKTMVLSQDAIWMQENMDGYPAGLNYSVQDYTKSVNRLKFIRDLEGAPIFYGHDQDQWAKRSGDGWYK
;
A
#
# COMPACT_ATOMS: atom_id res chain seq x y z
N GLY A 1 16.79 -5.23 8.78
CA GLY A 1 15.47 -5.01 8.22
C GLY A 1 14.51 -6.14 8.54
N SER A 2 13.24 -5.89 8.33
CA SER A 2 12.19 -6.88 8.56
C SER A 2 11.04 -6.69 7.59
N ILE A 3 10.28 -7.76 7.35
CA ILE A 3 9.09 -7.74 6.51
C ILE A 3 7.94 -8.30 7.35
N GLN A 4 6.86 -7.52 7.43
CA GLN A 4 5.61 -7.95 8.08
C GLN A 4 4.52 -8.08 7.02
N VAL A 5 3.85 -9.22 7.01
CA VAL A 5 2.70 -9.47 6.14
C VAL A 5 1.44 -8.91 6.81
N LEU A 6 0.68 -8.13 6.06
CA LEU A 6 -0.56 -7.52 6.50
C LEU A 6 -1.73 -8.13 5.72
N SER A 7 -2.78 -8.56 6.42
CA SER A 7 -4.00 -9.00 5.77
C SER A 7 -4.76 -7.77 5.27
N THR A 8 -4.96 -7.67 3.95
CA THR A 8 -5.69 -6.58 3.31
C THR A 8 -6.68 -7.13 2.30
N PRO A 9 -7.73 -7.83 2.79
CA PRO A 9 -8.72 -8.42 1.89
C PRO A 9 -9.56 -7.36 1.18
N GLY A 10 -10.19 -7.76 0.09
CA GLY A 10 -11.08 -6.91 -0.69
C GLY A 10 -10.92 -7.14 -2.17
N HIS A 11 -9.74 -6.93 -2.74
CA HIS A 11 -9.45 -7.30 -4.12
C HIS A 11 -9.63 -8.81 -4.29
N THR A 12 -9.05 -9.59 -3.36
CA THR A 12 -9.34 -11.01 -3.17
C THR A 12 -9.49 -11.28 -1.67
N LEU A 13 -10.05 -12.43 -1.30
CA LEU A 13 -10.23 -12.80 0.11
C LEU A 13 -8.90 -12.94 0.85
N GLY A 14 -7.90 -13.48 0.16
CA GLY A 14 -6.59 -13.75 0.75
C GLY A 14 -5.53 -12.70 0.44
N HIS A 15 -5.94 -11.51 -0.02
CA HIS A 15 -4.99 -10.48 -0.41
C HIS A 15 -4.14 -10.02 0.77
N GLN A 16 -2.84 -9.81 0.53
CA GLN A 16 -1.89 -9.39 1.53
C GLN A 16 -1.05 -8.21 1.00
N SER A 17 -0.73 -7.30 1.91
CA SER A 17 0.23 -6.22 1.68
C SER A 17 1.46 -6.45 2.53
N LEU A 18 2.54 -5.72 2.26
CA LEU A 18 3.78 -5.88 2.99
C LEU A 18 4.18 -4.57 3.65
N LYS A 19 4.55 -4.65 4.93
CA LYS A 19 5.22 -3.54 5.62
C LYS A 19 6.68 -3.91 5.77
N ILE A 20 7.55 -3.07 5.23
CA ILE A 20 8.99 -3.34 5.18
C ILE A 20 9.73 -2.29 6.01
N LYS A 21 10.51 -2.75 6.96
CA LYS A 21 11.43 -1.90 7.70
C LYS A 21 12.82 -2.04 7.08
N LEU A 22 13.31 -0.95 6.50
CA LEU A 22 14.62 -0.93 5.85
C LEU A 22 15.74 -0.89 6.88
N ALA A 23 16.94 -1.29 6.47
CA ALA A 23 18.12 -1.25 7.34
C ALA A 23 18.42 0.18 7.84
N SER A 24 18.04 1.19 7.05
CA SER A 24 18.19 2.60 7.44
C SER A 24 17.24 3.04 8.55
N GLY A 25 16.28 2.23 8.94
CA GLY A 25 15.23 2.56 9.91
C GLY A 25 13.94 3.10 9.30
N LYS A 26 13.93 3.40 8.00
CA LYS A 26 12.70 3.83 7.31
C LYS A 26 11.74 2.67 7.16
N THR A 27 10.44 2.95 7.23
CA THR A 27 9.39 1.97 7.01
C THR A 27 8.61 2.33 5.76
N MET A 28 8.26 1.33 4.96
CA MET A 28 7.44 1.50 3.76
C MET A 28 6.38 0.41 3.69
N VAL A 29 5.29 0.69 2.97
CA VAL A 29 4.23 -0.27 2.73
C VAL A 29 4.12 -0.53 1.23
N LEU A 30 4.09 -1.80 0.84
CA LEU A 30 3.78 -2.22 -0.52
C LEU A 30 2.33 -2.70 -0.52
N SER A 31 1.44 -1.90 -1.10
CA SER A 31 0.01 -2.18 -1.04
C SER A 31 -0.46 -3.27 -1.99
N GLN A 32 0.35 -3.58 -3.01
CA GLN A 32 -0.05 -4.52 -4.05
C GLN A 32 -1.40 -4.11 -4.65
N ASP A 33 -2.34 -5.05 -4.78
CA ASP A 33 -3.65 -4.77 -5.38
C ASP A 33 -4.67 -4.19 -4.38
N ALA A 34 -4.28 -3.94 -3.14
CA ALA A 34 -5.14 -3.22 -2.20
C ALA A 34 -5.27 -1.73 -2.59
N ILE A 35 -4.21 -1.15 -3.11
CA ILE A 35 -4.24 0.23 -3.62
C ILE A 35 -3.45 0.24 -4.93
N TRP A 36 -4.17 0.41 -6.05
CA TRP A 36 -3.54 0.39 -7.37
C TRP A 36 -2.84 1.71 -7.68
N MET A 37 -3.46 2.82 -7.30
CA MET A 37 -2.98 4.14 -7.66
C MET A 37 -3.53 5.20 -6.69
N GLN A 38 -3.04 6.42 -6.80
CA GLN A 38 -3.41 7.52 -5.90
C GLN A 38 -4.93 7.75 -5.83
N GLU A 39 -5.65 7.58 -6.93
CA GLU A 39 -7.10 7.79 -6.97
C GLU A 39 -7.83 6.85 -5.99
N ASN A 40 -7.29 5.67 -5.72
CA ASN A 40 -7.88 4.75 -4.74
C ASN A 40 -7.76 5.29 -3.31
N MET A 41 -6.74 6.09 -3.04
CA MET A 41 -6.60 6.79 -1.76
C MET A 41 -7.63 7.90 -1.62
N ASP A 42 -8.07 8.46 -2.73
CA ASP A 42 -9.01 9.60 -2.79
C ASP A 42 -10.47 9.17 -2.79
N GLY A 43 -10.75 7.88 -2.56
CA GLY A 43 -12.09 7.35 -2.42
C GLY A 43 -12.66 6.67 -3.65
N TYR A 44 -11.86 6.51 -4.71
CA TYR A 44 -12.29 5.81 -5.93
C TYR A 44 -11.79 4.36 -5.87
N PRO A 45 -12.68 3.37 -5.66
CA PRO A 45 -12.24 1.97 -5.56
C PRO A 45 -11.69 1.47 -6.89
N ALA A 46 -10.75 0.53 -6.82
CA ALA A 46 -10.28 -0.17 -8.00
C ALA A 46 -11.43 -0.97 -8.63
N GLY A 47 -11.37 -1.15 -9.96
CA GLY A 47 -12.49 -1.71 -10.71
C GLY A 47 -12.78 -3.19 -10.47
N LEU A 48 -11.81 -3.94 -9.95
CA LEU A 48 -11.94 -5.38 -9.75
C LEU A 48 -11.69 -5.74 -8.29
N ASN A 49 -12.78 -5.87 -7.52
CA ASN A 49 -12.70 -6.26 -6.12
C ASN A 49 -13.72 -7.34 -5.80
N TYR A 50 -13.32 -8.34 -5.04
CA TYR A 50 -14.22 -9.35 -4.52
C TYR A 50 -15.21 -8.75 -3.52
N SER A 51 -14.75 -7.85 -2.66
CA SER A 51 -15.58 -7.17 -1.67
C SER A 51 -15.16 -5.71 -1.54
N VAL A 52 -16.04 -4.79 -1.93
CA VAL A 52 -15.80 -3.34 -1.80
C VAL A 52 -15.73 -2.93 -0.32
N GLN A 53 -16.53 -3.56 0.54
CA GLN A 53 -16.49 -3.27 1.98
C GLN A 53 -15.13 -3.63 2.58
N ASP A 54 -14.63 -4.84 2.31
CA ASP A 54 -13.32 -5.27 2.80
C ASP A 54 -12.21 -4.44 2.19
N TYR A 55 -12.33 -4.12 0.90
CA TYR A 55 -11.40 -3.23 0.22
C TYR A 55 -11.30 -1.88 0.95
N THR A 56 -12.41 -1.25 1.27
CA THR A 56 -12.45 0.04 1.95
C THR A 56 -11.80 -0.04 3.33
N LYS A 57 -12.09 -1.09 4.10
CA LYS A 57 -11.46 -1.31 5.40
C LYS A 57 -9.95 -1.48 5.28
N SER A 58 -9.50 -2.23 4.27
CA SER A 58 -8.07 -2.47 4.05
C SER A 58 -7.34 -1.19 3.66
N VAL A 59 -7.93 -0.38 2.76
CA VAL A 59 -7.35 0.91 2.40
C VAL A 59 -7.24 1.81 3.63
N ASN A 60 -8.28 1.88 4.45
CA ASN A 60 -8.27 2.69 5.67
C ASN A 60 -7.24 2.20 6.68
N ARG A 61 -7.04 0.88 6.80
CA ARG A 61 -6.00 0.32 7.64
C ARG A 61 -4.61 0.73 7.18
N LEU A 62 -4.36 0.69 5.86
CA LEU A 62 -3.07 1.10 5.32
C LEU A 62 -2.83 2.60 5.51
N LYS A 63 -3.87 3.43 5.36
CA LYS A 63 -3.79 4.86 5.66
C LYS A 63 -3.41 5.10 7.12
N PHE A 64 -4.02 4.35 8.03
CA PHE A 64 -3.73 4.47 9.46
C PHE A 64 -2.27 4.12 9.76
N ILE A 65 -1.75 3.05 9.17
CA ILE A 65 -0.34 2.67 9.33
C ILE A 65 0.58 3.74 8.78
N ARG A 66 0.26 4.29 7.60
CA ARG A 66 1.03 5.37 6.99
C ARG A 66 1.14 6.56 7.95
N ASP A 67 0.02 6.98 8.51
CA ASP A 67 -0.03 8.18 9.35
C ASP A 67 0.61 7.95 10.73
N LEU A 68 0.42 6.75 11.29
CA LEU A 68 0.97 6.42 12.61
C LEU A 68 2.48 6.23 12.58
N GLU A 69 3.00 5.58 11.54
CA GLU A 69 4.41 5.18 11.46
C GLU A 69 5.23 6.02 10.49
N GLY A 70 4.62 6.98 9.81
CA GLY A 70 5.31 7.76 8.79
C GLY A 70 5.78 6.91 7.61
N ALA A 71 5.02 5.85 7.27
CA ALA A 71 5.42 4.87 6.28
C ALA A 71 4.72 5.16 4.95
N PRO A 72 5.45 5.66 3.92
CA PRO A 72 4.83 5.88 2.63
C PRO A 72 4.32 4.58 2.03
N ILE A 73 3.21 4.67 1.30
CA ILE A 73 2.59 3.53 0.62
C ILE A 73 3.00 3.55 -0.84
N PHE A 74 3.57 2.44 -1.31
CA PHE A 74 3.90 2.22 -2.71
C PHE A 74 2.79 1.40 -3.34
N TYR A 75 2.11 1.99 -4.33
CA TYR A 75 0.92 1.40 -4.96
C TYR A 75 1.28 0.33 -5.98
N GLY A 76 0.37 -0.60 -6.23
CA GLY A 76 0.63 -1.73 -7.10
C GLY A 76 0.75 -1.37 -8.59
N HIS A 77 0.02 -0.34 -9.06
CA HIS A 77 -0.11 -0.04 -10.50
C HIS A 77 0.04 1.45 -10.83
N ASP A 78 0.67 2.25 -9.99
CA ASP A 78 0.78 3.69 -10.20
C ASP A 78 2.13 4.03 -10.85
N GLN A 79 2.12 4.22 -12.16
CA GLN A 79 3.31 4.56 -12.92
C GLN A 79 3.87 5.94 -12.55
N ASP A 80 2.99 6.89 -12.22
CA ASP A 80 3.42 8.23 -11.83
C ASP A 80 4.18 8.20 -10.51
N GLN A 81 3.69 7.43 -9.53
CA GLN A 81 4.39 7.24 -8.27
C GLN A 81 5.74 6.57 -8.49
N TRP A 82 5.76 5.52 -9.31
CA TRP A 82 7.00 4.80 -9.61
C TRP A 82 8.03 5.72 -10.29
N ALA A 83 7.58 6.54 -11.25
CA ALA A 83 8.46 7.47 -11.93
C ALA A 83 9.12 8.46 -10.97
N LYS A 84 8.40 8.89 -9.93
CA LYS A 84 8.97 9.76 -8.90
C LYS A 84 9.93 9.03 -7.98
N ARG A 85 9.61 7.80 -7.59
CA ARG A 85 10.33 7.06 -6.55
C ARG A 85 11.54 6.28 -7.08
N SER A 86 11.50 5.82 -8.33
CA SER A 86 12.55 4.97 -8.85
C SER A 86 13.92 5.66 -8.91
N GLY A 87 13.94 6.99 -9.02
CA GLY A 87 15.18 7.76 -9.11
C GLY A 87 15.57 8.53 -7.85
N ASP A 88 14.75 8.54 -6.80
CA ASP A 88 15.02 9.38 -5.63
C ASP A 88 15.84 8.69 -4.53
N GLY A 89 16.07 7.40 -4.65
CA GLY A 89 16.87 6.65 -3.68
C GLY A 89 16.27 6.53 -2.31
N TRP A 90 14.99 6.84 -2.14
CA TRP A 90 14.32 6.83 -0.84
C TRP A 90 14.44 5.48 -0.13
N TYR A 91 14.39 4.40 -0.89
CA TYR A 91 14.42 3.02 -0.38
C TYR A 91 15.81 2.56 0.07
N LYS A 92 16.81 3.35 -0.09
CA LYS A 92 18.18 2.99 0.32
C LYS A 92 18.43 3.13 1.82
#